data_434f228f54a9feed2a4ba8cc4c82e742
#
_entry.id   434f228f54a9feed2a4ba8cc4c82e742
#
_cell.length_a   1.000
_cell.length_b   1.000
_cell.length_c   1.000
_cell.angle_alpha   90.00
_cell.angle_beta   90.00
_cell.angle_gamma   90.00
#
_symmetry.space_group_name_H-M   'P 1'
#
loop_
_entity.id
_entity.type
_entity.pdbx_description
1 polymer ?
#
loop_
_entity_poly.entity_id
_entity_poly.type
_entity_poly.pdbx_seq_one_letter_code
_entity_poly.pdbx_strand_id
1 'polypeptide(L)' 'MASMPEAPTMVLIVRDDLRLSSGKVAVQCAHAAVSCTLAARKSQARLVERWRQSGARKICLKAENLS' A
#
# COMPACT_ATOMS: atom_id res chain seq x y z
N MET A 1 8.96 27.86 9.77
CA MET A 1 9.67 26.62 9.42
C MET A 1 9.00 25.97 8.25
N ALA A 2 9.77 25.65 7.24
CA ALA A 2 9.22 24.94 6.12
C ALA A 2 8.85 23.53 6.56
N SER A 3 7.60 23.16 6.40
CA SER A 3 7.18 21.78 6.68
C SER A 3 7.73 20.87 5.60
N MET A 4 8.31 19.78 6.01
CA MET A 4 8.69 18.73 5.08
C MET A 4 7.43 18.18 4.44
N PRO A 5 7.41 17.98 3.12
CA PRO A 5 6.29 17.27 2.55
C PRO A 5 6.18 15.90 3.21
N GLU A 6 4.98 15.50 3.53
CA GLU A 6 4.78 14.18 4.11
C GLU A 6 5.27 13.11 3.14
N ALA A 7 5.92 12.08 3.68
CA ALA A 7 6.36 10.95 2.89
C ALA A 7 5.13 10.22 2.33
N PRO A 8 5.20 9.77 1.08
CA PRO A 8 4.10 8.98 0.54
C PRO A 8 3.87 7.71 1.35
N THR A 9 2.64 7.28 1.42
CA THR A 9 2.26 6.07 2.12
C THR A 9 1.42 5.21 1.18
N MET A 10 1.75 3.92 1.11
CA MET A 10 0.92 2.96 0.38
C MET A 10 -0.21 2.50 1.29
N VAL A 11 -1.42 2.56 0.79
CA VAL A 11 -2.60 2.08 1.53
C VAL A 11 -3.06 0.77 0.93
N LEU A 12 -3.14 -0.26 1.76
CA LEU A 12 -3.67 -1.56 1.39
C LEU A 12 -5.01 -1.75 2.07
N ILE A 13 -6.02 -2.18 1.32
CA ILE A 13 -7.35 -2.36 1.86
C ILE A 13 -7.70 -3.84 1.82
N VAL A 14 -8.04 -4.39 2.98
CA VAL A 14 -8.40 -5.80 3.13
C VAL A 14 -9.91 -5.90 3.34
N ARG A 15 -10.54 -6.80 2.60
CA ARG A 15 -11.97 -7.08 2.77
C ARG A 15 -12.16 -7.99 3.97
N ASP A 16 -12.79 -7.46 5.01
CA ASP A 16 -13.05 -8.22 6.23
C ASP A 16 -14.16 -9.26 6.04
N ASP A 17 -15.07 -9.01 5.09
CA ASP A 17 -16.17 -9.92 4.80
C ASP A 17 -15.73 -11.26 4.22
N LEU A 18 -14.52 -11.35 3.69
CA LEU A 18 -14.02 -12.62 3.13
C LEU A 18 -13.50 -13.58 4.19
N ARG A 19 -13.25 -13.12 5.40
CA ARG A 19 -12.81 -13.92 6.54
C ARG A 19 -11.61 -14.81 6.24
N LEU A 20 -10.62 -14.23 5.59
CA LEU A 20 -9.40 -14.95 5.25
C LEU A 20 -8.56 -15.19 6.51
N SER A 21 -7.81 -16.31 6.52
CA SER A 21 -6.85 -16.54 7.59
C SER A 21 -5.74 -15.46 7.58
N SER A 22 -5.06 -15.31 8.71
CA SER A 22 -3.95 -14.33 8.81
C SER A 22 -2.89 -14.56 7.75
N GLY A 23 -2.55 -15.81 7.48
CA GLY A 23 -1.57 -16.13 6.46
C GLY A 23 -2.02 -15.74 5.07
N LYS A 24 -3.29 -15.95 4.74
CA LYS A 24 -3.83 -15.55 3.45
C LYS A 24 -3.89 -14.04 3.31
N VAL A 25 -4.25 -13.32 4.36
CA VAL A 25 -4.25 -11.86 4.35
C VAL A 25 -2.84 -11.34 4.11
N ALA A 26 -1.86 -11.90 4.79
CA ALA A 26 -0.46 -11.47 4.61
C ALA A 26 0.01 -11.67 3.18
N VAL A 27 -0.28 -12.81 2.57
CA VAL A 27 0.11 -13.10 1.19
C VAL A 27 -0.60 -12.14 0.23
N GLN A 28 -1.89 -11.89 0.43
CA GLN A 28 -2.64 -10.98 -0.43
C GLN A 28 -2.11 -9.56 -0.33
N CYS A 29 -1.78 -9.10 0.87
CA CYS A 29 -1.20 -7.77 1.07
C CYS A 29 0.16 -7.65 0.39
N ALA A 30 1.01 -8.66 0.51
CA ALA A 30 2.30 -8.67 -0.15
C ALA A 30 2.15 -8.63 -1.68
N HIS A 31 1.23 -9.41 -2.21
CA HIS A 31 0.94 -9.42 -3.63
C HIS A 31 0.43 -8.06 -4.11
N ALA A 32 -0.50 -7.48 -3.39
CA ALA A 32 -1.05 -6.16 -3.72
C ALA A 32 0.04 -5.07 -3.67
N ALA A 33 0.94 -5.14 -2.68
CA ALA A 33 2.01 -4.15 -2.55
C ALA A 33 2.96 -4.22 -3.75
N VAL A 34 3.34 -5.41 -4.19
CA VAL A 34 4.20 -5.58 -5.36
C VAL A 34 3.48 -5.09 -6.62
N SER A 35 2.23 -5.49 -6.82
CA SER A 35 1.46 -5.08 -7.99
C SER A 35 1.28 -3.57 -8.06
N CYS A 36 0.98 -2.94 -6.92
CA CYS A 36 0.82 -1.50 -6.82
C CYS A 36 2.14 -0.79 -7.19
N THR A 37 3.25 -1.27 -6.66
CA THR A 37 4.56 -0.69 -6.92
C THR A 37 4.90 -0.76 -8.41
N LEU A 38 4.72 -1.92 -9.01
CA LEU A 38 5.03 -2.11 -10.43
C LEU A 38 4.15 -1.25 -11.32
N ALA A 39 2.85 -1.15 -10.99
CA ALA A 39 1.93 -0.31 -11.76
C ALA A 39 2.28 1.18 -11.62
N ALA A 40 2.55 1.63 -10.39
CA ALA A 40 2.85 3.03 -10.14
C ALA A 40 4.16 3.48 -10.78
N ARG A 41 5.14 2.58 -10.89
CA ARG A 41 6.43 2.91 -11.54
C ARG A 41 6.26 3.33 -13.00
N LYS A 42 5.23 2.89 -13.66
CA LYS A 42 5.02 3.20 -15.07
C LYS A 42 4.62 4.66 -15.31
N SER A 43 3.87 5.24 -14.38
CA SER A 43 3.33 6.59 -14.55
C SER A 43 3.73 7.57 -13.46
N GLN A 44 4.22 7.08 -12.32
CA GLN A 44 4.53 7.89 -11.16
C GLN A 44 5.87 7.48 -10.55
N ALA A 45 6.89 7.36 -11.39
CA ALA A 45 8.20 6.87 -10.97
C ALA A 45 8.82 7.71 -9.85
N ARG A 46 8.64 9.03 -9.89
CA ARG A 46 9.19 9.91 -8.84
C ARG A 46 8.50 9.70 -7.50
N LEU A 47 7.19 9.48 -7.52
CA LEU A 47 6.44 9.21 -6.31
C LEU A 47 6.89 7.90 -5.68
N VAL A 48 7.06 6.87 -6.51
CA VAL A 48 7.54 5.56 -6.04
C VAL A 48 8.93 5.68 -5.44
N GLU A 49 9.83 6.44 -6.07
CA GLU A 49 11.19 6.60 -5.56
C GLU A 49 11.20 7.36 -4.23
N ARG A 50 10.39 8.41 -4.09
CA ARG A 50 10.25 9.12 -2.81
C ARG A 50 9.73 8.20 -1.72
N TRP A 51 8.74 7.39 -2.05
CA TRP A 51 8.18 6.42 -1.13
C TRP A 51 9.23 5.40 -0.70
N ARG A 52 9.96 4.85 -1.65
CA ARG A 52 11.01 3.87 -1.39
C ARG A 52 12.10 4.45 -0.50
N GLN A 53 12.56 5.66 -0.81
CA GLN A 53 13.62 6.32 -0.04
C GLN A 53 13.19 6.70 1.36
N SER A 54 11.92 6.94 1.58
CA SER A 54 11.38 7.30 2.90
C SER A 54 10.95 6.10 3.74
N GLY A 55 11.31 4.89 3.32
CA GLY A 55 11.06 3.69 4.10
C GLY A 55 9.95 2.79 3.55
N ALA A 56 9.38 3.13 2.40
CA ALA A 56 8.33 2.34 1.76
C ALA A 56 7.15 2.06 2.72
N ARG A 57 6.72 3.11 3.40
CA ARG A 57 5.68 3.01 4.42
C ARG A 57 4.37 2.49 3.86
N LYS A 58 3.78 1.57 4.59
CA LYS A 58 2.50 0.96 4.23
C LYS A 58 1.58 0.99 5.43
N ILE A 59 0.29 1.17 5.18
CA ILE A 59 -0.74 0.94 6.20
C ILE A 59 -1.78 0.00 5.61
N CYS A 60 -2.38 -0.78 6.48
CA CYS A 60 -3.42 -1.72 6.09
C CYS A 60 -4.72 -1.35 6.79
N LEU A 61 -5.76 -1.18 6.01
CA LEU A 61 -7.08 -0.84 6.52
C LEU A 61 -8.05 -1.98 6.21
N LYS A 62 -9.01 -2.20 7.09
CA LYS A 62 -10.07 -3.17 6.85
C LYS A 62 -11.30 -2.46 6.32
N ALA A 63 -11.96 -3.08 5.36
CA ALA A 63 -13.25 -2.62 4.87
C ALA A 63 -14.24 -3.79 4.93
N GLU A 64 -15.41 -3.54 5.48
CA GLU A 64 -16.43 -4.59 5.58
C GLU A 64 -17.00 -4.94 4.21
N ASN A 65 -17.09 -3.95 3.35
CA ASN A 65 -17.75 -4.10 2.06
C ASN A 65 -17.18 -3.09 1.09
N LEU A 66 -16.75 -3.57 -0.08
CA LEU A 66 -16.19 -2.73 -1.13
C LEU A 66 -17.17 -2.48 -2.27
N SER A 67 -18.40 -2.93 -2.15
CA SER A 67 -19.41 -2.71 -3.17
C SER A 67 -19.88 -1.26 -3.23
#